data_53fd8d0e5dc2c4d2e2a7647797c54315
#
_entry.id   53fd8d0e5dc2c4d2e2a7647797c54315
#
_cell.length_a   1.000
_cell.length_b   1.000
_cell.length_c   1.000
_cell.angle_alpha   90.00
_cell.angle_beta   90.00
_cell.angle_gamma   90.00
#
_symmetry.space_group_name_H-M   'P 1'
#
loop_
_entity.id
_entity.type
_entity.pdbx_description
1 polymer ?
#
loop_
_entity_poly.entity_id
_entity_poly.type
_entity_poly.pdbx_seq_one_letter_code
_entity_poly.pdbx_strand_id
1 'polypeptide(L)'
;MLASNKPTEKSADIRKRVVAAREIQKRRFAQYAKVFCNAQMSSRMVRQFCVIDEAGQQILKNAMDRLGLSARAYDRILKMARTIADLDGSERIETWHLSEAINFRSLDRDNWGRR
;
A
#
# COMPACT_ATOMS: atom_id res chain seq x y z
N MET A 1 11.93 -9.17 -4.18
CA MET A 1 11.60 -9.49 -4.07
C MET A 1 11.06 -9.94 -3.68
N LEU A 2 10.82 -10.13 -4.03
CA LEU A 2 10.35 -10.61 -3.71
C LEU A 2 10.37 -11.53 -3.40
N ALA A 3 10.58 -11.61 -3.23
CA ALA A 3 10.64 -12.30 -2.96
C ALA A 3 10.59 -13.03 -2.97
N SER A 4 10.72 -12.91 -3.23
CA SER A 4 10.68 -13.55 -3.27
C SER A 4 10.23 -14.37 -3.26
N ASN A 5 9.96 -13.95 -3.63
CA ASN A 5 9.41 -14.71 -3.55
C ASN A 5 9.54 -15.86 -3.11
N LYS A 6 8.99 -15.73 -2.77
CA LYS A 6 9.49 -17.00 -2.28
C LYS A 6 8.61 -18.10 -2.80
N PRO A 7 9.06 -18.86 -3.76
CA PRO A 7 8.22 -19.90 -4.35
C PRO A 7 7.85 -20.98 -3.36
N THR A 8 8.57 -21.08 -2.26
CA THR A 8 8.34 -22.10 -1.25
C THR A 8 7.44 -21.65 -0.10
N GLU A 9 6.94 -20.43 -0.16
CA GLU A 9 6.06 -19.95 0.90
C GLU A 9 4.74 -20.71 0.87
N LYS A 10 4.36 -21.25 2.02
CA LYS A 10 3.15 -22.06 2.13
C LYS A 10 1.92 -21.19 2.29
N SER A 11 0.77 -21.72 1.85
CA SER A 11 -0.51 -21.03 2.01
C SER A 11 -0.78 -20.64 3.47
N ALA A 12 -0.38 -21.49 4.41
CA ALA A 12 -0.57 -21.21 5.82
C ALA A 12 0.20 -19.98 6.26
N ASP A 13 1.42 -19.79 5.73
CA ASP A 13 2.24 -18.64 6.07
C ASP A 13 1.66 -17.36 5.47
N ILE A 14 1.17 -17.44 4.25
CA ILE A 14 0.50 -16.31 3.59
C ILE A 14 -0.73 -15.91 4.39
N ARG A 15 -1.51 -16.90 4.82
CA ARG A 15 -2.72 -16.67 5.61
C ARG A 15 -2.40 -15.98 6.91
N LYS A 16 -1.33 -16.39 7.59
CA LYS A 16 -0.90 -15.78 8.84
C LYS A 16 -0.58 -14.30 8.65
N ARG A 17 0.09 -13.97 7.55
CA ARG A 17 0.42 -12.57 7.26
C ARG A 17 -0.83 -11.75 6.99
N VAL A 18 -1.78 -12.31 6.28
CA VAL A 18 -3.04 -11.63 5.97
C VAL A 18 -3.83 -11.39 7.25
N VAL A 19 -3.91 -12.41 8.12
CA VAL A 19 -4.62 -12.29 9.39
C VAL A 19 -3.95 -11.23 10.26
N ALA A 20 -2.61 -11.25 10.34
CA ALA A 20 -1.87 -10.28 11.13
C ALA A 20 -2.10 -8.85 10.61
N ALA A 21 -2.09 -8.69 9.29
CA ALA A 21 -2.34 -7.38 8.69
C ALA A 21 -3.75 -6.87 9.00
N ARG A 22 -4.73 -7.76 8.94
CA ARG A 22 -6.12 -7.40 9.27
C ARG A 22 -6.26 -6.98 10.73
N GLU A 23 -5.55 -7.65 11.64
CA GLU A 23 -5.56 -7.28 13.05
C GLU A 23 -4.93 -5.90 13.27
N ILE A 24 -3.86 -5.62 12.56
CA ILE A 24 -3.21 -4.31 12.63
C ILE A 24 -4.19 -3.22 12.18
N GLN A 25 -4.88 -3.45 11.07
CA GLN A 25 -5.84 -2.48 10.55
C GLN A 25 -7.05 -2.33 11.46
N LYS A 26 -7.51 -3.43 12.03
CA LYS A 26 -8.63 -3.40 12.98
C LYS A 26 -8.29 -2.50 14.17
N ARG A 27 -7.09 -2.61 14.71
CA ARG A 27 -6.65 -1.77 15.82
C ARG A 27 -6.46 -0.33 15.38
N ARG A 28 -5.90 -0.14 14.16
CA ARG A 28 -5.69 1.21 13.62
C ARG A 28 -6.98 1.99 13.54
N PHE A 29 -8.05 1.35 13.12
CA PHE A 29 -9.32 2.00 12.85
C PHE A 29 -10.38 1.77 13.93
N ALA A 30 -9.96 1.30 15.10
CA ALA A 30 -10.91 0.96 16.17
C ALA A 30 -11.80 2.14 16.58
N GLN A 31 -11.30 3.37 16.45
CA GLN A 31 -12.04 4.57 16.84
C GLN A 31 -12.87 5.15 15.69
N TYR A 32 -12.85 4.54 14.53
CA TYR A 32 -13.53 5.05 13.35
C TYR A 32 -14.71 4.16 13.00
N ALA A 33 -15.91 4.75 13.01
CA ALA A 33 -17.14 3.97 12.93
C ALA A 33 -17.34 3.20 11.64
N LYS A 34 -16.86 3.73 10.53
CA LYS A 34 -17.13 3.14 9.22
C LYS A 34 -15.88 2.79 8.44
N VAL A 35 -14.74 2.73 9.10
CA VAL A 35 -13.48 2.40 8.45
C VAL A 35 -12.96 1.10 9.05
N PHE A 36 -12.85 0.07 8.21
CA PHE A 36 -12.43 -1.25 8.65
C PHE A 36 -11.10 -1.69 8.04
N CYS A 37 -10.67 -1.04 6.97
CA CYS A 37 -9.43 -1.38 6.30
C CYS A 37 -8.84 -0.15 5.62
N ASN A 38 -7.59 -0.29 5.18
CA ASN A 38 -6.87 0.82 4.57
C ASN A 38 -7.59 1.39 3.35
N ALA A 39 -8.24 0.54 2.56
CA ALA A 39 -8.91 0.99 1.34
C ALA A 39 -10.02 1.98 1.61
N GLN A 40 -10.55 1.99 2.82
CA GLN A 40 -11.66 2.86 3.19
C GLN A 40 -11.22 4.20 3.76
N MET A 41 -9.93 4.44 3.88
CA MET A 41 -9.43 5.70 4.42
C MET A 41 -9.82 6.88 3.52
N SER A 42 -10.19 7.99 4.17
CA SER A 42 -10.34 9.25 3.47
C SER A 42 -8.97 9.84 3.17
N SER A 43 -8.92 10.90 2.33
CA SER A 43 -7.65 11.56 2.05
C SER A 43 -6.98 12.08 3.31
N ARG A 44 -7.77 12.58 4.25
CA ARG A 44 -7.24 13.05 5.53
C ARG A 44 -6.59 11.91 6.31
N MET A 45 -7.25 10.76 6.34
CA MET A 45 -6.73 9.59 7.03
C MET A 45 -5.47 9.06 6.36
N VAL A 46 -5.42 9.13 5.04
CA VAL A 46 -4.22 8.72 4.31
C VAL A 46 -3.03 9.56 4.76
N ARG A 47 -3.21 10.87 4.91
CA ARG A 47 -2.13 11.74 5.38
C ARG A 47 -1.72 11.43 6.81
N GLN A 48 -2.66 10.96 7.61
CA GLN A 48 -2.38 10.64 9.02
C GLN A 48 -1.69 9.30 9.18
N PHE A 49 -2.15 8.27 8.48
CA PHE A 49 -1.69 6.89 8.68
C PHE A 49 -0.66 6.41 7.65
N CYS A 50 -0.53 7.12 6.55
CA CYS A 50 0.38 6.72 5.48
C CYS A 50 1.53 7.69 5.36
N VAL A 51 2.20 7.96 6.48
CA VAL A 51 3.34 8.87 6.51
C VAL A 51 4.54 8.19 5.85
N ILE A 52 5.18 8.92 4.96
CA ILE A 52 6.38 8.44 4.28
C ILE A 52 7.52 9.44 4.51
N ASP A 53 8.75 8.94 4.46
CA ASP A 53 9.90 9.80 4.64
C ASP A 53 10.20 10.59 3.36
N GLU A 54 11.25 11.40 3.43
CA GLU A 54 11.62 12.25 2.31
C GLU A 54 11.97 11.43 1.06
N ALA A 55 12.70 10.34 1.24
CA ALA A 55 13.04 9.47 0.12
C ALA A 55 11.79 8.87 -0.52
N GLY A 56 10.82 8.47 0.31
CA GLY A 56 9.55 7.95 -0.18
C GLY A 56 8.77 9.00 -0.95
N GLN A 57 8.75 10.23 -0.44
CA GLN A 57 8.07 11.32 -1.12
C GLN A 57 8.68 11.60 -2.48
N GLN A 58 9.99 11.52 -2.58
CA GLN A 58 10.68 11.76 -3.85
C GLN A 58 10.35 10.67 -4.87
N ILE A 59 10.35 9.43 -4.43
CA ILE A 59 10.00 8.30 -5.29
C ILE A 59 8.58 8.45 -5.82
N LEU A 60 7.66 8.79 -4.94
CA LEU A 60 6.25 8.93 -5.32
C LEU A 60 6.05 10.11 -6.26
N LYS A 61 6.69 11.23 -5.98
CA LYS A 61 6.62 12.41 -6.84
C LYS A 61 7.12 12.09 -8.25
N ASN A 62 8.25 11.41 -8.34
CA ASN A 62 8.81 11.03 -9.63
C ASN A 62 7.88 10.12 -10.40
N ALA A 63 7.23 9.18 -9.71
CA ALA A 63 6.29 8.28 -10.34
C ALA A 63 5.05 9.04 -10.83
N MET A 64 4.56 9.98 -10.03
CA MET A 64 3.41 10.79 -10.40
C MET A 64 3.69 11.56 -11.70
N ASP A 65 4.86 12.19 -11.77
CA ASP A 65 5.25 12.96 -12.94
C ASP A 65 5.43 12.07 -14.17
N ARG A 66 6.12 10.94 -13.99
CA ARG A 66 6.43 10.04 -15.10
C ARG A 66 5.20 9.35 -15.66
N LEU A 67 4.28 8.96 -14.78
CA LEU A 67 3.10 8.20 -15.18
C LEU A 67 1.86 9.07 -15.38
N GLY A 68 1.95 10.35 -15.11
CA GLY A 68 0.82 11.27 -15.27
C GLY A 68 -0.35 10.92 -14.36
N LEU A 69 -0.07 10.61 -13.10
CA LEU A 69 -1.08 10.16 -12.17
C LEU A 69 -1.81 11.32 -11.50
N SER A 70 -3.08 11.09 -11.19
CA SER A 70 -3.93 12.07 -10.52
C SER A 70 -3.75 12.03 -9.00
N ALA A 71 -4.34 13.01 -8.30
CA ALA A 71 -4.36 13.03 -6.85
C ALA A 71 -5.04 11.78 -6.26
N ARG A 72 -6.07 11.29 -6.95
CA ARG A 72 -6.74 10.06 -6.53
C ARG A 72 -5.79 8.87 -6.59
N ALA A 73 -4.98 8.81 -7.64
CA ALA A 73 -4.00 7.75 -7.77
C ALA A 73 -2.94 7.84 -6.67
N TYR A 74 -2.57 9.06 -6.30
CA TYR A 74 -1.64 9.29 -5.20
C TYR A 74 -2.15 8.63 -3.91
N ASP A 75 -3.40 8.92 -3.54
CA ASP A 75 -4.01 8.35 -2.35
C ASP A 75 -4.08 6.83 -2.45
N ARG A 76 -4.43 6.31 -3.60
CA ARG A 76 -4.53 4.86 -3.81
C ARG A 76 -3.19 4.16 -3.65
N ILE A 77 -2.14 4.77 -4.17
CA ILE A 77 -0.79 4.22 -4.03
C ILE A 77 -0.39 4.17 -2.57
N LEU A 78 -0.67 5.24 -1.82
CA LEU A 78 -0.35 5.27 -0.40
C LEU A 78 -1.13 4.23 0.39
N LYS A 79 -2.41 4.05 0.08
CA LYS A 79 -3.22 3.01 0.74
C LYS A 79 -2.66 1.62 0.47
N MET A 80 -2.26 1.38 -0.77
CA MET A 80 -1.69 0.10 -1.15
C MET A 80 -0.34 -0.12 -0.47
N ALA A 81 0.50 0.92 -0.42
CA ALA A 81 1.79 0.82 0.25
C ALA A 81 1.61 0.54 1.75
N ARG A 82 0.59 1.17 2.37
CA ARG A 82 0.28 0.89 3.77
C ARG A 82 -0.11 -0.57 3.97
N THR A 83 -0.90 -1.10 3.05
CA THR A 83 -1.31 -2.50 3.10
C THR A 83 -0.12 -3.44 2.91
N ILE A 84 0.76 -3.13 1.96
CA ILE A 84 1.97 -3.93 1.74
C ILE A 84 2.83 -3.93 3.01
N ALA A 85 2.98 -2.75 3.63
CA ALA A 85 3.74 -2.64 4.87
C ALA A 85 3.09 -3.44 6.00
N ASP A 86 1.77 -3.42 6.09
CA ASP A 86 1.05 -4.20 7.09
C ASP A 86 1.28 -5.70 6.90
N LEU A 87 1.25 -6.16 5.65
CA LEU A 87 1.51 -7.57 5.34
C LEU A 87 2.93 -7.97 5.67
N ASP A 88 3.84 -7.02 5.60
CA ASP A 88 5.24 -7.22 5.93
C ASP A 88 5.52 -7.09 7.43
N GLY A 89 4.52 -6.68 8.18
CA GLY A 89 4.68 -6.45 9.62
C GLY A 89 5.46 -5.19 9.94
N SER A 90 5.56 -4.28 8.99
CA SER A 90 6.34 -3.05 9.15
C SER A 90 5.46 -1.94 9.72
N GLU A 91 5.97 -1.24 10.74
CA GLU A 91 5.25 -0.10 11.30
C GLU A 91 5.30 1.11 10.36
N ARG A 92 6.32 1.17 9.52
CA ARG A 92 6.56 2.29 8.62
C ARG A 92 6.41 1.84 7.17
N ILE A 93 6.01 2.78 6.32
CA ILE A 93 6.03 2.56 4.89
C ILE A 93 7.45 2.85 4.41
N GLU A 94 8.15 1.81 4.01
CA GLU A 94 9.49 1.93 3.49
C GLU A 94 9.46 2.23 1.99
N THR A 95 10.59 2.66 1.46
CA THR A 95 10.65 3.01 0.04
C THR A 95 10.27 1.84 -0.87
N TRP A 96 10.65 0.62 -0.50
CA TRP A 96 10.34 -0.54 -1.33
C TRP A 96 8.86 -0.90 -1.30
N HIS A 97 8.15 -0.58 -0.22
CA HIS A 97 6.69 -0.74 -0.17
C HIS A 97 6.04 0.18 -1.20
N LEU A 98 6.53 1.41 -1.29
CA LEU A 98 6.04 2.37 -2.27
C LEU A 98 6.33 1.92 -3.69
N SER A 99 7.53 1.41 -3.92
CA SER A 99 7.91 0.93 -5.25
C SER A 99 7.01 -0.20 -5.72
N GLU A 100 6.69 -1.12 -4.83
CA GLU A 100 5.75 -2.19 -5.16
C GLU A 100 4.36 -1.66 -5.47
N ALA A 101 3.89 -0.73 -4.66
CA ALA A 101 2.57 -0.14 -4.85
C ALA A 101 2.49 0.60 -6.20
N ILE A 102 3.53 1.30 -6.55
CA ILE A 102 3.60 2.01 -7.83
C ILE A 102 3.58 1.03 -9.00
N ASN A 103 4.32 -0.07 -8.89
CA ASN A 103 4.34 -1.09 -9.92
C ASN A 103 2.97 -1.72 -10.12
N PHE A 104 2.28 -2.03 -9.04
CA PHE A 104 0.93 -2.56 -9.14
C PHE A 104 -0.01 -1.58 -9.81
N ARG A 105 0.11 -0.30 -9.47
CA ARG A 105 -0.75 0.71 -10.06
C ARG A 105 -0.49 0.86 -11.55
N SER A 106 0.77 0.77 -11.94
CA SER A 106 1.14 0.88 -13.34
C SER A 106 0.57 -0.27 -14.16
N LEU A 107 0.67 -1.48 -13.65
CA LEU A 107 0.13 -2.67 -14.32
C LEU A 107 -1.39 -2.59 -14.44
N ASP A 108 -2.04 -2.17 -13.39
CA ASP A 108 -3.48 -2.01 -13.35
C ASP A 108 -3.95 -1.02 -14.41
N ARG A 109 -3.25 0.10 -14.50
CA ARG A 109 -3.55 1.12 -15.48
C ARG A 109 -3.37 0.61 -16.91
N ASP A 110 -2.31 -0.14 -17.15
CA ASP A 110 -2.04 -0.71 -18.46
C ASP A 110 -3.16 -1.64 -18.89
N ASN A 111 -3.62 -2.47 -17.97
CA ASN A 111 -4.72 -3.40 -18.27
C ASN A 111 -5.98 -2.64 -18.63
N TRP A 112 -6.28 -1.60 -17.90
CA TRP A 112 -7.48 -0.80 -18.14
C TRP A 112 -7.37 -0.01 -19.43
N GLY A 113 -6.19 0.46 -19.74
CA GLY A 113 -5.96 1.22 -20.96
C GLY A 113 -6.18 0.45 -22.23
N ARG A 114 -6.19 -0.85 -22.15
CA ARG A 114 -6.37 -1.71 -23.32
C ARG A 114 -7.80 -2.03 -23.66
N ARG A 115 -8.70 -1.59 -22.86
CA ARG A 115 -10.12 -1.87 -23.09
C ARG A 115 -10.74 -0.94 -24.12
#